data_90a47b8dd03ba59223661a16b3e12ce1
#
_entry.id   90a47b8dd03ba59223661a16b3e12ce1
#
_cell.length_a   1.000
_cell.length_b   1.000
_cell.length_c   1.000
_cell.angle_alpha   90.00
_cell.angle_beta   90.00
_cell.angle_gamma   90.00
#
_symmetry.space_group_name_H-M   'P 1'
#
loop_
_entity.id
_entity.type
_entity.pdbx_description
1 polymer ?
#
loop_
_entity_poly.entity_id
_entity_poly.type
_entity_poly.pdbx_seq_one_letter_code
_entity_poly.pdbx_strand_id
1 'polypeptide(L)'
;MKKKIIILVFLTFTSLMGAEVFKHSGRAFNVKCAECIKESKKNTWVQIQIATRTFNYKIKDGKIYAKYSCQGGHSYWAELE
;
A
#
# COMPACT_ATOMS: atom_id res chain seq x y z
N MET A 1 28.51 -19.03 -14.55
CA MET A 1 28.75 -18.05 -13.51
C MET A 1 28.10 -16.72 -13.78
N LYS A 2 28.29 -16.17 -14.96
CA LYS A 2 27.69 -14.89 -15.32
C LYS A 2 26.16 -14.92 -15.27
N LYS A 3 25.58 -16.06 -15.61
CA LYS A 3 24.12 -16.21 -15.58
C LYS A 3 23.55 -16.11 -14.20
N LYS A 4 24.27 -16.56 -13.18
CA LYS A 4 23.82 -16.49 -11.80
C LYS A 4 23.74 -15.05 -11.31
N ILE A 5 24.67 -14.23 -11.72
CA ILE A 5 24.70 -12.83 -11.35
C ILE A 5 23.50 -12.11 -11.92
N ILE A 6 23.18 -12.39 -13.17
CA ILE A 6 22.03 -11.78 -13.84
C ILE A 6 20.73 -12.16 -13.14
N ILE A 7 20.58 -13.41 -12.72
CA ILE A 7 19.39 -13.89 -12.03
C ILE A 7 19.24 -13.18 -10.70
N LEU A 8 20.32 -12.99 -9.96
CA LEU A 8 20.28 -12.30 -8.67
C LEU A 8 19.81 -10.86 -8.81
N VAL A 9 20.33 -10.16 -9.81
CA VAL A 9 19.92 -8.78 -10.06
C VAL A 9 18.44 -8.71 -10.39
N PHE A 10 17.96 -9.64 -11.18
CA PHE A 10 16.56 -9.68 -11.55
C PHE A 10 15.65 -9.91 -10.36
N LEU A 11 16.02 -10.82 -9.47
CA LEU A 11 15.24 -11.08 -8.25
C LEU A 11 15.20 -9.88 -7.34
N THR A 12 16.32 -9.19 -7.18
CA THR A 12 16.39 -7.99 -6.37
C THR A 12 15.45 -6.92 -6.91
N PHE A 13 15.45 -6.73 -8.20
CA PHE A 13 14.59 -5.76 -8.85
C PHE A 13 13.12 -6.09 -8.61
N THR A 14 12.73 -7.34 -8.74
CA THR A 14 11.36 -7.78 -8.51
C THR A 14 10.93 -7.51 -7.07
N SER A 15 11.80 -7.76 -6.11
CA SER A 15 11.51 -7.50 -4.70
C SER A 15 11.22 -6.02 -4.44
N LEU A 16 12.02 -5.15 -5.03
CA LEU A 16 11.83 -3.70 -4.87
C LEU A 16 10.50 -3.23 -5.44
N MET A 17 10.09 -3.80 -6.55
CA MET A 17 8.83 -3.41 -7.17
C MET A 17 7.60 -3.82 -6.36
N GLY A 18 7.71 -4.83 -5.50
CA GLY A 18 6.61 -5.28 -4.67
C GLY A 18 6.49 -4.56 -3.34
N ALA A 19 7.36 -3.59 -3.06
CA ALA A 19 7.47 -2.98 -1.74
C ALA A 19 6.80 -1.60 -1.65
N GLU A 20 5.66 -1.43 -2.28
CA GLU A 20 4.93 -0.18 -2.19
C GLU A 20 4.24 -0.06 -0.84
N VAL A 21 4.49 1.04 -0.13
CA VAL A 21 3.92 1.30 1.19
C VAL A 21 3.08 2.56 1.14
N PHE A 22 1.83 2.44 1.58
CA PHE A 22 0.96 3.60 1.71
C PHE A 22 1.18 4.25 3.07
N LYS A 23 1.08 5.57 3.11
CA LYS A 23 1.24 6.33 4.34
C LYS A 23 0.04 7.26 4.53
N HIS A 24 -0.46 7.31 5.73
CA HIS A 24 -1.54 8.23 6.10
C HIS A 24 -1.23 8.92 7.42
N SER A 25 -1.82 10.08 7.62
CA SER A 25 -1.68 10.78 8.89
C SER A 25 -2.32 9.98 10.03
N GLY A 26 -1.63 9.90 11.17
CA GLY A 26 -2.17 9.24 12.35
C GLY A 26 -3.42 9.90 12.90
N ARG A 27 -3.70 11.13 12.49
CA ARG A 27 -4.88 11.88 12.94
C ARG A 27 -6.09 11.70 12.03
N ALA A 28 -5.89 11.20 10.83
CA ALA A 28 -6.97 11.07 9.84
C ALA A 28 -7.54 9.66 9.86
N PHE A 29 -8.82 9.53 10.24
CA PHE A 29 -9.49 8.24 10.22
C PHE A 29 -10.16 7.96 8.88
N ASN A 30 -10.60 9.00 8.18
CA ASN A 30 -11.20 8.88 6.86
C ASN A 30 -10.29 9.53 5.84
N VAL A 31 -9.86 8.74 4.86
CA VAL A 31 -8.92 9.21 3.84
C VAL A 31 -9.39 8.75 2.48
N LYS A 32 -8.85 9.34 1.42
CA LYS A 32 -9.08 8.80 0.09
C LYS A 32 -8.40 7.44 -0.01
N CYS A 33 -9.12 6.45 -0.51
CA CYS A 33 -8.59 5.10 -0.60
C CYS A 33 -7.34 5.05 -1.49
N ALA A 34 -6.22 4.63 -0.93
CA ALA A 34 -4.97 4.55 -1.67
C ALA A 34 -5.04 3.55 -2.82
N GLU A 35 -5.77 2.46 -2.63
CA GLU A 35 -5.96 1.47 -3.69
C GLU A 35 -6.79 2.03 -4.83
N CYS A 36 -7.83 2.82 -4.53
CA CYS A 36 -8.62 3.48 -5.56
C CYS A 36 -7.78 4.48 -6.34
N ILE A 37 -6.93 5.24 -5.66
CA ILE A 37 -6.04 6.19 -6.31
C ILE A 37 -5.08 5.45 -7.26
N LYS A 38 -4.54 4.33 -6.80
CA LYS A 38 -3.64 3.51 -7.60
C LYS A 38 -4.34 2.97 -8.84
N GLU A 39 -5.57 2.48 -8.69
CA GLU A 39 -6.35 1.99 -9.81
C GLU A 39 -6.76 3.10 -10.77
N SER A 40 -7.07 4.28 -10.25
CA SER A 40 -7.49 5.41 -11.08
C SER A 40 -6.40 5.89 -12.03
N LYS A 41 -5.15 5.64 -11.70
CA LYS A 41 -4.03 5.97 -12.59
C LYS A 41 -3.98 5.07 -13.81
N LYS A 42 -4.52 3.87 -13.70
CA LYS A 42 -4.56 2.90 -14.79
C LYS A 42 -5.88 2.98 -15.56
N ASN A 43 -6.95 3.38 -14.89
CA ASN A 43 -8.27 3.39 -15.45
C ASN A 43 -9.03 4.62 -14.97
N THR A 44 -9.32 5.55 -15.87
CA THR A 44 -9.99 6.81 -15.53
C THR A 44 -11.44 6.64 -15.09
N TRP A 45 -12.03 5.46 -15.29
CA TRP A 45 -13.40 5.17 -14.87
C TRP A 45 -13.52 4.90 -13.38
N VAL A 46 -12.40 4.63 -12.72
CA VAL A 46 -12.41 4.28 -11.29
C VAL A 46 -12.64 5.54 -10.46
N GLN A 47 -13.68 5.50 -9.62
CA GLN A 47 -13.95 6.57 -8.67
C GLN A 47 -13.18 6.32 -7.39
N ILE A 48 -12.62 7.38 -6.82
CA ILE A 48 -11.88 7.29 -5.57
C ILE A 48 -12.87 7.33 -4.42
N GLN A 49 -12.96 6.21 -3.69
CA GLN A 49 -13.83 6.07 -2.54
C GLN A 49 -13.10 6.48 -1.26
N ILE A 50 -13.84 6.63 -0.19
CA ILE A 50 -13.27 6.92 1.13
C ILE A 50 -12.90 5.61 1.81
N ALA A 51 -11.71 5.58 2.38
CA ALA A 51 -11.26 4.47 3.21
C ALA A 51 -11.26 4.91 4.66
N THR A 52 -11.74 4.07 5.54
CA THR A 52 -11.83 4.33 6.97
C THR A 52 -10.87 3.42 7.72
N ARG A 53 -10.16 3.99 8.69
CA ARG A 53 -9.26 3.21 9.53
C ARG A 53 -10.07 2.24 10.40
N THR A 54 -9.69 0.97 10.37
CA THR A 54 -10.24 -0.02 11.29
C THR A 54 -9.42 0.00 12.57
N PHE A 55 -9.80 -0.79 13.56
CA PHE A 55 -9.05 -0.92 14.80
C PHE A 55 -7.98 -1.99 14.74
N ASN A 56 -7.64 -2.45 13.53
CA ASN A 56 -6.57 -3.43 13.34
C ASN A 56 -5.25 -2.70 13.15
N TYR A 57 -4.33 -2.92 14.07
CA TYR A 57 -3.01 -2.30 14.04
C TYR A 57 -1.93 -3.37 14.10
N LYS A 58 -0.78 -3.05 13.56
CA LYS A 58 0.41 -3.88 13.73
C LYS A 58 1.65 -2.98 13.81
N ILE A 59 2.66 -3.50 14.47
CA ILE A 59 3.95 -2.82 14.58
C ILE A 59 4.97 -3.66 13.83
N LYS A 60 5.71 -3.02 12.94
CA LYS A 60 6.76 -3.69 12.19
C LYS A 60 7.91 -2.72 12.00
N ASP A 61 9.12 -3.16 12.35
CA ASP A 61 10.34 -2.35 12.21
C ASP A 61 10.23 -0.99 12.90
N GLY A 62 9.59 -0.93 14.05
CA GLY A 62 9.41 0.31 14.80
C GLY A 62 8.36 1.25 14.25
N LYS A 63 7.59 0.82 13.27
CA LYS A 63 6.55 1.63 12.64
C LYS A 63 5.19 1.05 12.91
N ILE A 64 4.20 1.92 13.05
CA ILE A 64 2.82 1.52 13.31
C ILE A 64 2.06 1.52 12.00
N TYR A 65 1.39 0.42 11.72
CA TYR A 65 0.53 0.27 10.55
C TYR A 65 -0.91 0.07 10.99
N ALA A 66 -1.84 0.63 10.24
CA ALA A 66 -3.27 0.42 10.48
C ALA A 66 -3.91 -0.11 9.21
N LYS A 67 -4.91 -0.94 9.38
CA LYS A 67 -5.68 -1.46 8.26
C LYS A 67 -6.81 -0.50 7.94
N TYR A 68 -6.93 -0.12 6.68
CA TYR A 68 -8.00 0.73 6.18
C TYR A 68 -8.95 -0.08 5.33
N SER A 69 -10.23 0.21 5.46
CA SER A 69 -11.28 -0.44 4.70
C SER A 69 -11.96 0.59 3.79
N CYS A 70 -11.93 0.35 2.52
CA CYS A 70 -12.52 1.21 1.50
C CYS A 70 -13.99 0.83 1.28
N GLN A 71 -14.85 1.82 1.08
CA GLN A 71 -16.25 1.60 0.79
C GLN A 71 -16.45 0.80 -0.49
N GLY A 72 -15.49 0.84 -1.40
CA GLY A 72 -15.53 0.07 -2.65
C GLY A 72 -15.03 -1.36 -2.55
N GLY A 73 -14.76 -1.84 -1.34
CA GLY A 73 -14.35 -3.23 -1.12
C GLY A 73 -12.85 -3.48 -1.00
N HIS A 74 -12.02 -2.46 -1.09
CA HIS A 74 -10.59 -2.61 -0.89
C HIS A 74 -10.24 -2.61 0.60
N SER A 75 -9.19 -3.32 0.97
CA SER A 75 -8.59 -3.15 2.28
C SER A 75 -7.07 -3.21 2.13
N TYR A 76 -6.37 -2.43 2.93
CA TYR A 76 -4.92 -2.32 2.83
C TYR A 76 -4.32 -1.84 4.14
N TRP A 77 -3.02 -2.09 4.31
CA TRP A 77 -2.26 -1.60 5.44
C TRP A 77 -1.54 -0.33 5.06
N ALA A 78 -1.59 0.67 5.92
CA ALA A 78 -0.89 1.94 5.71
C ALA A 78 -0.07 2.30 6.95
N GLU A 79 1.12 2.83 6.72
CA GLU A 79 1.96 3.33 7.80
C GLU A 79 1.36 4.62 8.33
N LEU A 80 1.28 4.76 9.65
CA LEU A 80 0.80 5.98 10.30
C LEU A 80 1.99 6.91 10.57
N GLU A 81 1.85 8.14 10.12
CA GLU A 81 2.85 9.18 10.34
C GLU A 81 2.53 10.03 11.56
#